data_5692862ba805b6a1538476b9063fb780
#
_entry.id   5692862ba805b6a1538476b9063fb780
#
_cell.length_a   1.000
_cell.length_b   1.000
_cell.length_c   1.000
_cell.angle_alpha   90.00
_cell.angle_beta   90.00
_cell.angle_gamma   90.00
#
_symmetry.space_group_name_H-M   'P 1'
#
loop_
_entity.id
_entity.type
_entity.pdbx_description
1 polymer ?
#
loop_
_entity_poly.entity_id
_entity_poly.type
_entity_poly.pdbx_seq_one_letter_code
_entity_poly.pdbx_strand_id
1 'polypeptide(L)'
;MLWRSLGVLMLAASACGPVRESGVLGTVDLGDNFVAPDLALDEDFFYCRIEPDVIQKHGCASGAGGEQGQCHDSRSALQLIASDERVRCDSGGRVTGAVPDAYLANYEAARFFVQTDPLTSPLYLRPTNMASHPRRIFASYDPAAELITEWITSGAR
;
A
#
# COMPACT_ATOMS: atom_id res chain seq x y z
N MET A 1 -6.54 -29.19 73.08
CA MET A 1 -5.84 -28.06 72.43
C MET A 1 -6.35 -27.93 71.01
N LEU A 2 -7.27 -27.00 70.79
CA LEU A 2 -7.92 -26.77 69.52
C LEU A 2 -7.21 -25.59 68.80
N TRP A 3 -6.58 -25.87 67.66
CA TRP A 3 -5.99 -24.81 66.84
C TRP A 3 -6.94 -24.43 65.70
N ARG A 4 -7.49 -23.22 65.81
CA ARG A 4 -8.37 -22.65 64.76
C ARG A 4 -7.47 -21.99 63.70
N SER A 5 -7.48 -22.57 62.50
CA SER A 5 -6.87 -21.96 61.34
C SER A 5 -7.84 -20.92 60.78
N LEU A 6 -7.48 -19.61 60.81
CA LEU A 6 -8.14 -18.54 60.08
C LEU A 6 -7.67 -18.61 58.60
N GLY A 7 -8.58 -18.96 57.74
CA GLY A 7 -8.39 -18.82 56.29
C GLY A 7 -8.61 -17.36 55.87
N VAL A 8 -7.59 -16.72 55.37
CA VAL A 8 -7.65 -15.41 54.75
C VAL A 8 -8.13 -15.59 53.29
N LEU A 9 -9.35 -15.15 53.04
CA LEU A 9 -9.95 -15.14 51.72
C LEU A 9 -9.44 -13.90 50.98
N MET A 10 -8.47 -14.08 50.05
CA MET A 10 -8.06 -13.00 49.15
C MET A 10 -9.09 -12.86 48.04
N LEU A 11 -9.84 -11.79 48.06
CA LEU A 11 -10.65 -11.35 46.93
C LEU A 11 -9.71 -10.74 45.89
N ALA A 12 -9.49 -11.48 44.79
CA ALA A 12 -8.88 -10.92 43.59
C ALA A 12 -9.92 -10.01 42.91
N ALA A 13 -9.78 -8.73 43.06
CA ALA A 13 -10.53 -7.75 42.30
C ALA A 13 -10.02 -7.80 40.87
N SER A 14 -10.75 -8.45 39.96
CA SER A 14 -10.54 -8.37 38.51
C SER A 14 -10.82 -6.93 38.07
N ALA A 15 -9.80 -6.14 37.95
CA ALA A 15 -9.85 -4.85 37.28
C ALA A 15 -10.00 -5.08 35.77
N CYS A 16 -11.22 -5.38 35.30
CA CYS A 16 -11.59 -5.11 33.92
C CYS A 16 -11.64 -3.60 33.75
N GLY A 17 -10.49 -2.99 33.48
CA GLY A 17 -10.48 -1.66 32.91
C GLY A 17 -11.19 -1.69 31.55
N PRO A 18 -11.88 -0.59 31.17
CA PRO A 18 -12.46 -0.51 29.84
C PRO A 18 -11.35 -0.78 28.83
N VAL A 19 -11.59 -1.77 27.95
CA VAL A 19 -10.75 -2.01 26.78
C VAL A 19 -10.78 -0.68 26.03
N ARG A 20 -9.69 0.10 26.15
CA ARG A 20 -9.46 1.17 25.19
C ARG A 20 -9.43 0.46 23.85
N GLU A 21 -10.46 0.65 23.04
CA GLU A 21 -10.37 0.39 21.63
C GLU A 21 -9.06 1.05 21.19
N SER A 22 -8.10 0.21 20.86
CA SER A 22 -6.84 0.66 20.27
C SER A 22 -7.29 1.36 19.01
N GLY A 23 -7.30 2.69 19.07
CA GLY A 23 -7.71 3.53 17.97
C GLY A 23 -6.97 3.03 16.74
N VAL A 24 -7.68 2.78 15.67
CA VAL A 24 -7.15 2.56 14.34
C VAL A 24 -6.02 3.56 14.19
N LEU A 25 -4.77 3.04 14.08
CA LEU A 25 -3.59 3.88 13.93
C LEU A 25 -3.81 4.79 12.72
N GLY A 26 -4.02 6.08 12.99
CA GLY A 26 -3.92 7.11 11.98
C GLY A 26 -5.20 7.49 11.24
N THR A 27 -6.35 7.55 11.91
CA THR A 27 -7.34 8.53 11.48
C THR A 27 -6.77 9.91 11.80
N VAL A 28 -6.04 10.47 10.84
CA VAL A 28 -5.81 11.92 10.83
C VAL A 28 -7.19 12.53 10.78
N ASP A 29 -7.57 13.27 11.82
CA ASP A 29 -8.77 14.08 11.78
C ASP A 29 -8.54 15.18 10.74
N LEU A 30 -9.11 14.99 9.55
CA LEU A 30 -8.98 15.92 8.44
C LEU A 30 -10.00 17.05 8.54
N GLY A 31 -10.78 17.08 9.62
CA GLY A 31 -11.83 18.07 9.88
C GLY A 31 -13.12 17.80 9.10
N ASP A 32 -14.22 18.41 9.58
CA ASP A 32 -15.58 18.19 9.05
C ASP A 32 -15.76 18.61 7.59
N ASN A 33 -14.82 19.33 7.00
CA ASN A 33 -14.85 19.82 5.61
C ASN A 33 -13.89 19.07 4.69
N PHE A 34 -13.27 17.97 5.14
CA PHE A 34 -12.43 17.18 4.27
C PHE A 34 -13.31 16.40 3.28
N VAL A 35 -13.25 16.82 2.04
CA VAL A 35 -13.74 16.03 0.90
C VAL A 35 -12.52 15.30 0.35
N ALA A 36 -12.49 13.97 0.49
CA ALA A 36 -11.45 13.17 -0.14
C ALA A 36 -11.48 13.48 -1.66
N PRO A 37 -10.33 13.80 -2.27
CA PRO A 37 -10.31 14.02 -3.71
C PRO A 37 -10.80 12.75 -4.40
N ASP A 38 -11.75 12.91 -5.31
CA ASP A 38 -12.26 11.83 -6.13
C ASP A 38 -11.23 11.52 -7.23
N LEU A 39 -10.30 10.62 -6.89
CA LEU A 39 -9.28 10.15 -7.82
C LEU A 39 -9.86 8.96 -8.60
N ALA A 40 -10.28 9.22 -9.82
CA ALA A 40 -10.71 8.20 -10.77
C ALA A 40 -9.49 7.63 -11.53
N LEU A 41 -8.63 6.92 -10.81
CA LEU A 41 -7.42 6.31 -11.39
C LEU A 41 -7.79 5.27 -12.45
N ASP A 42 -7.11 5.34 -13.60
CA ASP A 42 -7.33 4.44 -14.72
C ASP A 42 -6.71 3.06 -14.43
N GLU A 43 -7.57 2.05 -14.30
CA GLU A 43 -7.17 0.66 -14.03
C GLU A 43 -6.45 0.04 -15.23
N ASP A 44 -6.93 0.29 -16.45
CA ASP A 44 -6.28 -0.24 -17.66
C ASP A 44 -4.85 0.30 -17.78
N PHE A 45 -4.65 1.58 -17.51
CA PHE A 45 -3.32 2.18 -17.48
C PHE A 45 -2.43 1.52 -16.41
N PHE A 46 -2.97 1.26 -15.23
CA PHE A 46 -2.22 0.57 -14.18
C PHE A 46 -1.79 -0.82 -14.62
N TYR A 47 -2.73 -1.63 -15.11
CA TYR A 47 -2.45 -3.01 -15.49
C TYR A 47 -1.54 -3.11 -16.73
N CYS A 48 -1.68 -2.18 -17.67
CA CYS A 48 -0.94 -2.21 -18.92
C CYS A 48 0.43 -1.51 -18.86
N ARG A 49 0.64 -0.58 -17.91
CA ARG A 49 1.85 0.23 -17.84
C ARG A 49 2.51 0.25 -16.47
N ILE A 50 1.78 0.55 -15.40
CA ILE A 50 2.38 0.66 -14.06
C ILE A 50 2.85 -0.72 -13.57
N GLU A 51 2.01 -1.72 -13.67
CA GLU A 51 2.36 -3.06 -13.20
C GLU A 51 3.57 -3.64 -13.92
N PRO A 52 3.62 -3.74 -15.26
CA PRO A 52 4.76 -4.33 -15.96
C PRO A 52 6.01 -3.45 -15.99
N ASP A 53 5.85 -2.14 -16.24
CA ASP A 53 6.96 -1.24 -16.54
C ASP A 53 7.55 -0.57 -15.29
N VAL A 54 6.80 -0.56 -14.17
CA VAL A 54 7.25 0.00 -12.89
C VAL A 54 7.41 -1.10 -11.86
N ILE A 55 6.34 -1.78 -11.46
CA ILE A 55 6.35 -2.71 -10.33
C ILE A 55 7.20 -3.95 -10.62
N GLN A 56 6.91 -4.65 -11.72
CA GLN A 56 7.60 -5.89 -12.07
C GLN A 56 9.04 -5.62 -12.54
N LYS A 57 9.20 -4.65 -13.44
CA LYS A 57 10.52 -4.29 -14.01
C LYS A 57 11.54 -3.91 -12.94
N HIS A 58 11.13 -3.21 -11.89
CA HIS A 58 12.01 -2.76 -10.81
C HIS A 58 12.02 -3.70 -9.60
N GLY A 59 11.32 -4.85 -9.68
CA GLY A 59 11.29 -5.86 -8.63
C GLY A 59 10.72 -5.33 -7.30
N CYS A 60 9.67 -4.50 -7.38
CA CYS A 60 9.05 -3.92 -6.18
C CYS A 60 8.21 -4.93 -5.42
N ALA A 61 7.59 -5.90 -6.12
CA ALA A 61 6.67 -6.85 -5.54
C ALA A 61 7.37 -8.00 -4.80
N SER A 62 6.71 -8.55 -3.79
CA SER A 62 7.18 -9.74 -3.06
C SER A 62 7.11 -10.99 -3.94
N GLY A 63 8.11 -11.87 -3.82
CA GLY A 63 8.19 -13.12 -4.60
C GLY A 63 8.95 -13.00 -5.93
N ALA A 64 9.23 -11.79 -6.42
CA ALA A 64 10.14 -11.58 -7.55
C ALA A 64 11.56 -11.91 -7.10
N GLY A 65 12.12 -13.04 -7.48
CA GLY A 65 13.36 -13.66 -6.99
C GLY A 65 14.51 -12.71 -6.65
N GLY A 66 15.32 -13.13 -5.67
CA GLY A 66 16.48 -12.39 -5.17
C GLY A 66 16.17 -11.46 -3.99
N GLU A 67 17.16 -10.66 -3.57
CA GLU A 67 17.03 -9.72 -2.44
C GLU A 67 15.93 -8.65 -2.67
N GLN A 68 15.59 -8.39 -3.91
CA GLN A 68 14.58 -7.41 -4.31
C GLN A 68 13.15 -7.89 -4.03
N GLY A 69 12.92 -9.20 -4.07
CA GLY A 69 11.60 -9.81 -3.89
C GLY A 69 11.02 -9.75 -2.48
N GLN A 70 11.66 -9.05 -1.54
CA GLN A 70 11.19 -8.88 -0.16
C GLN A 70 10.83 -7.43 0.19
N CYS A 71 10.90 -6.51 -0.78
CA CYS A 71 10.77 -5.08 -0.46
C CYS A 71 9.36 -4.70 -0.01
N HIS A 72 8.33 -5.17 -0.71
CA HIS A 72 6.93 -4.85 -0.42
C HIS A 72 6.14 -6.10 -0.02
N ASP A 73 6.67 -6.86 0.94
CA ASP A 73 6.04 -8.04 1.53
C ASP A 73 5.04 -7.67 2.66
N SER A 74 4.58 -8.65 3.40
CA SER A 74 3.62 -8.50 4.50
C SER A 74 4.07 -7.56 5.63
N ARG A 75 5.34 -7.15 5.67
CA ARG A 75 5.91 -6.20 6.65
C ARG A 75 5.86 -4.76 6.16
N SER A 76 5.55 -4.55 4.90
CA SER A 76 5.42 -3.22 4.30
C SER A 76 3.99 -2.70 4.40
N ALA A 77 3.82 -1.39 4.61
CA ALA A 77 2.52 -0.75 4.53
C ALA A 77 1.92 -0.84 3.12
N LEU A 78 2.76 -0.72 2.08
CA LEU A 78 2.41 -1.04 0.71
C LEU A 78 2.80 -2.49 0.45
N GLN A 79 1.83 -3.37 0.29
CA GLN A 79 2.05 -4.78 -0.04
C GLN A 79 1.82 -4.99 -1.54
N LEU A 80 2.83 -5.53 -2.22
CA LEU A 80 2.77 -5.83 -3.64
C LEU A 80 3.11 -7.30 -3.88
N ILE A 81 2.36 -7.94 -4.76
CA ILE A 81 2.47 -9.36 -5.08
C ILE A 81 3.11 -9.50 -6.46
N ALA A 82 4.17 -10.30 -6.56
CA ALA A 82 4.75 -10.64 -7.86
C ALA A 82 3.81 -11.57 -8.64
N SER A 83 3.79 -11.41 -9.95
CA SER A 83 3.04 -12.28 -10.85
C SER A 83 3.91 -12.70 -12.03
N ASP A 84 3.88 -13.99 -12.34
CA ASP A 84 4.47 -14.52 -13.57
C ASP A 84 3.52 -14.37 -14.77
N GLU A 85 2.25 -14.06 -14.50
CA GLU A 85 1.24 -13.82 -15.52
C GLU A 85 1.31 -12.36 -16.00
N ARG A 86 0.98 -12.16 -17.27
CA ARG A 86 0.91 -10.84 -17.89
C ARG A 86 -0.47 -10.57 -18.44
N VAL A 87 -0.98 -9.40 -18.15
CA VAL A 87 -2.20 -8.88 -18.78
C VAL A 87 -1.94 -8.68 -20.28
N ARG A 88 -2.95 -8.97 -21.10
CA ARG A 88 -2.94 -8.60 -22.52
C ARG A 88 -3.61 -7.25 -22.69
N CYS A 89 -2.91 -6.36 -23.36
CA CYS A 89 -3.40 -5.04 -23.67
C CYS A 89 -3.42 -4.84 -25.20
N ASP A 90 -4.38 -4.09 -25.69
CA ASP A 90 -4.42 -3.64 -27.07
C ASP A 90 -3.46 -2.46 -27.32
N SER A 91 -3.38 -2.00 -28.57
CA SER A 91 -2.55 -0.85 -28.93
C SER A 91 -3.01 0.47 -28.32
N GLY A 92 -4.22 0.55 -27.79
CA GLY A 92 -4.77 1.68 -27.06
C GLY A 92 -4.52 1.65 -25.56
N GLY A 93 -3.82 0.60 -25.06
CA GLY A 93 -3.53 0.43 -23.64
C GLY A 93 -4.72 -0.09 -22.84
N ARG A 94 -5.72 -0.71 -23.50
CA ARG A 94 -6.87 -1.31 -22.83
C ARG A 94 -6.66 -2.79 -22.60
N VAL A 95 -7.10 -3.26 -21.45
CA VAL A 95 -7.08 -4.70 -21.12
C VAL A 95 -8.03 -5.46 -22.05
N THR A 96 -7.54 -6.57 -22.63
CA THR A 96 -8.29 -7.40 -23.58
C THR A 96 -8.51 -8.84 -23.08
N GLY A 97 -8.20 -9.12 -21.84
CA GLY A 97 -8.31 -10.46 -21.24
C GLY A 97 -8.59 -10.41 -19.75
N ALA A 98 -8.43 -11.56 -19.09
CA ALA A 98 -8.52 -11.61 -17.63
C ALA A 98 -7.35 -10.86 -17.00
N VAL A 99 -7.63 -10.14 -15.92
CA VAL A 99 -6.62 -9.52 -15.07
C VAL A 99 -6.24 -10.51 -13.98
N PRO A 100 -4.96 -10.82 -13.78
CA PRO A 100 -4.52 -11.69 -12.68
C PRO A 100 -4.87 -11.12 -11.32
N ASP A 101 -5.19 -11.97 -10.34
CA ASP A 101 -5.52 -11.56 -8.98
C ASP A 101 -4.42 -10.71 -8.33
N ALA A 102 -3.15 -11.01 -8.64
CA ALA A 102 -2.02 -10.21 -8.16
C ALA A 102 -2.07 -8.76 -8.65
N TYR A 103 -2.46 -8.53 -9.91
CA TYR A 103 -2.59 -7.19 -10.49
C TYR A 103 -3.74 -6.40 -9.85
N LEU A 104 -4.88 -7.07 -9.62
CA LEU A 104 -6.01 -6.49 -8.90
C LEU A 104 -5.61 -6.06 -7.49
N ALA A 105 -4.93 -6.95 -6.75
CA ALA A 105 -4.45 -6.66 -5.40
C ALA A 105 -3.43 -5.52 -5.38
N ASN A 106 -2.51 -5.48 -6.35
CA ASN A 106 -1.50 -4.44 -6.47
C ASN A 106 -2.10 -3.08 -6.80
N TYR A 107 -3.12 -3.03 -7.67
CA TYR A 107 -3.87 -1.80 -7.95
C TYR A 107 -4.55 -1.27 -6.68
N GLU A 108 -5.29 -2.12 -5.99
CA GLU A 108 -5.96 -1.74 -4.74
C GLU A 108 -4.96 -1.25 -3.68
N ALA A 109 -3.80 -1.90 -3.55
CA ALA A 109 -2.76 -1.46 -2.63
C ALA A 109 -2.14 -0.12 -3.05
N ALA A 110 -1.80 0.04 -4.33
CA ALA A 110 -1.11 1.22 -4.85
C ALA A 110 -1.96 2.50 -4.75
N ARG A 111 -3.27 2.42 -5.02
CA ARG A 111 -4.18 3.58 -5.00
C ARG A 111 -4.25 4.27 -3.64
N PHE A 112 -4.02 3.56 -2.53
CA PHE A 112 -3.97 4.17 -1.19
C PHE A 112 -2.73 5.03 -0.94
N PHE A 113 -1.71 4.93 -1.81
CA PHE A 113 -0.48 5.70 -1.72
C PHE A 113 -0.41 6.81 -2.78
N VAL A 114 -1.54 7.12 -3.39
CA VAL A 114 -1.69 8.19 -4.38
C VAL A 114 -2.41 9.39 -3.76
N GLN A 115 -1.96 10.57 -4.12
CA GLN A 115 -2.60 11.85 -3.85
C GLN A 115 -2.86 12.57 -5.18
N THR A 116 -3.71 13.59 -5.20
CA THR A 116 -4.04 14.34 -6.42
C THR A 116 -2.84 15.01 -7.10
N ASP A 117 -1.83 15.40 -6.31
CA ASP A 117 -0.56 15.88 -6.82
C ASP A 117 0.46 14.73 -6.80
N PRO A 118 0.98 14.30 -7.97
CA PRO A 118 2.02 13.29 -8.06
C PRO A 118 3.24 13.58 -7.17
N LEU A 119 3.64 14.86 -7.08
CA LEU A 119 4.82 15.29 -6.32
C LEU A 119 4.62 15.23 -4.81
N THR A 120 3.42 14.97 -4.34
CA THR A 120 3.11 14.71 -2.92
C THR A 120 2.75 13.25 -2.65
N SER A 121 2.55 12.47 -3.70
CA SER A 121 2.15 11.05 -3.61
C SER A 121 3.29 10.17 -3.10
N PRO A 122 3.09 9.40 -2.01
CA PRO A 122 4.09 8.46 -1.53
C PRO A 122 4.54 7.42 -2.57
N LEU A 123 3.65 7.04 -3.50
CA LEU A 123 3.95 6.13 -4.61
C LEU A 123 5.01 6.70 -5.57
N TYR A 124 5.10 8.02 -5.71
CA TYR A 124 6.13 8.70 -6.48
C TYR A 124 7.36 9.06 -5.63
N LEU A 125 7.14 9.69 -4.46
CA LEU A 125 8.21 10.25 -3.64
C LEU A 125 9.19 9.21 -3.11
N ARG A 126 8.70 8.05 -2.70
CA ARG A 126 9.53 7.02 -2.06
C ARG A 126 10.49 6.33 -3.03
N PRO A 127 10.06 5.78 -4.18
CA PRO A 127 10.98 5.13 -5.10
C PRO A 127 11.97 6.09 -5.77
N THR A 128 11.63 7.39 -5.88
CA THR A 128 12.54 8.44 -6.37
C THR A 128 13.50 8.96 -5.31
N ASN A 129 13.36 8.50 -4.06
CA ASN A 129 14.14 8.94 -2.89
C ASN A 129 13.94 10.42 -2.52
N MET A 130 12.79 10.98 -2.87
CA MET A 130 12.38 12.33 -2.42
C MET A 130 11.67 12.26 -1.04
N ALA A 131 11.32 11.06 -0.59
CA ALA A 131 10.91 10.75 0.78
C ALA A 131 11.65 9.50 1.25
N SER A 132 11.61 9.21 2.56
CA SER A 132 12.32 8.08 3.15
C SER A 132 11.93 6.75 2.50
N HIS A 133 12.93 6.08 1.91
CA HIS A 133 12.86 4.75 1.33
C HIS A 133 14.21 4.05 1.53
N PRO A 134 14.27 2.73 1.76
CA PRO A 134 15.52 2.01 2.01
C PRO A 134 16.57 2.20 0.92
N ARG A 135 16.14 2.40 -0.33
CA ARG A 135 17.01 2.70 -1.47
C ARG A 135 16.25 3.50 -2.52
N ARG A 136 16.96 4.27 -3.32
CA ARG A 136 16.39 4.83 -4.56
C ARG A 136 16.21 3.70 -5.58
N ILE A 137 15.01 3.59 -6.14
CA ILE A 137 14.68 2.60 -7.17
C ILE A 137 15.02 3.18 -8.55
N PHE A 138 14.57 4.40 -8.81
CA PHE A 138 14.82 5.13 -10.05
C PHE A 138 14.96 6.63 -9.78
N ALA A 139 15.44 7.37 -10.75
CA ALA A 139 15.53 8.83 -10.67
C ALA A 139 14.18 9.48 -11.02
N SER A 140 13.98 10.73 -10.60
CA SER A 140 12.75 11.49 -10.88
C SER A 140 12.51 11.77 -12.38
N TYR A 141 13.55 11.65 -13.21
CA TYR A 141 13.51 11.78 -14.67
C TYR A 141 13.50 10.42 -15.39
N ASP A 142 13.32 9.32 -14.67
CA ASP A 142 13.23 7.97 -15.24
C ASP A 142 11.83 7.78 -15.84
N PRO A 143 11.69 7.06 -16.97
CA PRO A 143 10.38 6.73 -17.54
C PRO A 143 9.40 6.09 -16.55
N ALA A 144 9.89 5.33 -15.57
CA ALA A 144 9.02 4.77 -14.52
C ALA A 144 8.39 5.86 -13.63
N ALA A 145 9.14 6.93 -13.32
CA ALA A 145 8.63 8.07 -12.56
C ALA A 145 7.62 8.87 -13.40
N GLU A 146 7.86 9.02 -14.70
CA GLU A 146 6.94 9.67 -15.64
C GLU A 146 5.62 8.91 -15.75
N LEU A 147 5.65 7.57 -15.84
CA LEU A 147 4.44 6.75 -15.87
C LEU A 147 3.60 6.89 -14.60
N ILE A 148 4.22 6.93 -13.42
CA ILE A 148 3.49 7.15 -12.17
C ILE A 148 2.83 8.54 -12.19
N THR A 149 3.55 9.56 -12.63
CA THR A 149 3.04 10.94 -12.74
C THR A 149 1.86 11.02 -13.71
N GLU A 150 1.98 10.39 -14.89
CA GLU A 150 0.92 10.34 -15.89
C GLU A 150 -0.33 9.66 -15.36
N TRP A 151 -0.19 8.49 -14.72
CA TRP A 151 -1.31 7.75 -14.13
C TRP A 151 -2.06 8.57 -13.09
N ILE A 152 -1.34 9.23 -12.16
CA ILE A 152 -1.95 10.06 -11.12
C ILE A 152 -2.64 11.29 -11.74
N THR A 153 -1.96 11.98 -12.65
CA THR A 153 -2.49 13.21 -13.27
C THR A 153 -3.73 12.92 -14.12
N SER A 154 -3.79 11.77 -14.81
CA SER A 154 -4.96 11.38 -15.59
C SER A 154 -6.17 11.06 -14.73
N GLY A 155 -5.97 10.59 -13.50
CA GLY A 155 -7.02 10.30 -12.52
C GLY A 155 -7.53 11.51 -11.73
N ALA A 156 -6.74 12.58 -11.65
CA ALA A 156 -7.06 13.80 -10.90
C ALA A 156 -7.88 14.81 -11.74
N ARG A 157 -9.08 14.42 -12.17
CA ARG A 157 -9.97 15.28 -12.99
C ARG A 157 -11.12 15.85 -12.18
#